data_f689e723537db98081c61a856e6153b3
#
_entry.id   f689e723537db98081c61a856e6153b3
#
_cell.length_a   1.000
_cell.length_b   1.000
_cell.length_c   1.000
_cell.angle_alpha   90.00
_cell.angle_beta   90.00
_cell.angle_gamma   90.00
#
_symmetry.space_group_name_H-M   'P 1'
#
loop_
_entity.id
_entity.type
_entity.pdbx_description
1 polymer ?
#
loop_
_entity_poly.entity_id
_entity_poly.type
_entity_poly.pdbx_seq_one_letter_code
_entity_poly.pdbx_strand_id
1 'polypeptide(L)' 'MNKKSDRPILVYRFSSLGDIAMTVPVLRSFFNSYPNQKIIFVSRPYASPLFEEFDNLEFIPIDLNI' A
#
# COMPACT_ATOMS: atom_id res chain seq x y z
N MET A 1 -2.53 7.69 21.00
CA MET A 1 -2.40 7.16 20.80
C MET A 1 -1.62 6.64 20.58
N ASN A 2 -1.36 6.34 20.37
CA ASN A 2 -0.89 5.77 20.14
C ASN A 2 -0.05 5.02 20.11
N LYS A 3 -0.25 4.63 20.45
CA LYS A 3 0.64 3.73 20.54
C LYS A 3 0.87 3.07 19.32
N LYS A 4 1.95 2.76 18.97
CA LYS A 4 2.16 2.15 17.78
C LYS A 4 1.62 0.77 17.78
N SER A 5 1.08 0.38 16.69
CA SER A 5 0.52 -0.95 16.54
C SER A 5 1.55 -1.87 15.91
N ASP A 6 1.67 -3.09 16.43
CA ASP A 6 2.50 -4.10 15.82
C ASP A 6 1.80 -4.81 14.68
N ARG A 7 0.51 -4.55 14.50
CA ARG A 7 -0.25 -5.21 13.47
C ARG A 7 -0.17 -4.45 12.16
N PRO A 8 0.06 -5.14 11.06
CA PRO A 8 0.02 -4.47 9.78
C PRO A 8 -1.40 -4.06 9.40
N ILE A 9 -1.50 -3.00 8.64
CA ILE A 9 -2.77 -2.57 8.05
C ILE A 9 -2.87 -3.21 6.67
N LEU A 10 -3.99 -3.86 6.42
CA LEU A 10 -4.24 -4.48 5.13
C LEU A 10 -5.04 -3.52 4.25
N VAL A 11 -4.50 -3.23 3.08
CA VAL A 11 -5.16 -2.40 2.09
C VAL A 11 -5.23 -3.18 0.80
N TYR A 12 -6.37 -3.17 0.14
CA TYR A 12 -6.46 -3.78 -1.18
C TYR A 12 -7.21 -2.87 -2.13
N ARG A 13 -6.79 -2.88 -3.38
CA ARG A 13 -7.39 -2.02 -4.38
C ARG A 13 -7.18 -2.64 -5.76
N PHE A 14 -8.26 -2.87 -6.45
CA PHE A 14 -8.23 -3.54 -7.75
C PHE A 14 -8.85 -2.70 -8.87
N SER A 15 -8.97 -1.40 -8.65
CA SER A 15 -9.50 -0.49 -9.66
C SER A 15 -8.50 -0.30 -10.79
N SER A 16 -8.77 0.64 -11.67
CA SER A 16 -7.87 0.95 -12.76
C SER A 16 -6.51 1.41 -12.23
N LEU A 17 -5.50 1.34 -13.08
CA LEU A 17 -4.15 1.75 -12.68
C LEU A 17 -4.12 3.20 -12.20
N GLY A 18 -4.90 4.08 -12.86
CA GLY A 18 -4.96 5.47 -12.43
C GLY A 18 -5.49 5.62 -11.02
N ASP A 19 -6.55 4.86 -10.69
CA ASP A 19 -7.10 4.90 -9.34
C ASP A 19 -6.13 4.35 -8.32
N ILE A 20 -5.42 3.28 -8.67
CA ILE A 20 -4.41 2.71 -7.78
C ILE A 20 -3.29 3.71 -7.57
N ALA A 21 -2.84 4.38 -8.63
CA ALA A 21 -1.76 5.35 -8.55
C ALA A 21 -2.11 6.50 -7.62
N MET A 22 -3.39 6.85 -7.51
CA MET A 22 -3.80 7.94 -6.63
C MET A 22 -3.63 7.60 -5.16
N THR A 23 -3.45 6.33 -4.82
CA THR A 23 -3.15 5.97 -3.43
C THR A 23 -1.73 6.34 -3.04
N VAL A 24 -0.83 6.53 -4.00
CA VAL A 24 0.59 6.77 -3.70
C VAL A 24 0.78 8.06 -2.88
N PRO A 25 0.21 9.21 -3.28
CA PRO A 25 0.38 10.40 -2.44
C PRO A 25 -0.26 10.26 -1.08
N VAL A 26 -1.36 9.52 -0.98
CA VAL A 26 -1.99 9.28 0.31
C VAL A 26 -1.06 8.45 1.20
N LEU A 27 -0.45 7.40 0.65
CA LEU A 27 0.48 6.57 1.40
C LEU A 27 1.73 7.36 1.80
N ARG A 28 2.20 8.22 0.92
CA ARG A 28 3.37 9.04 1.22
C ARG A 28 3.08 9.94 2.43
N SER A 29 1.90 10.53 2.44
CA SER A 29 1.48 11.35 3.58
C SER A 29 1.32 10.50 4.84
N PHE A 30 0.72 9.31 4.69
CA PHE A 30 0.53 8.41 5.82
C PHE A 30 1.87 8.03 6.45
N PHE A 31 2.84 7.63 5.64
CA PHE A 31 4.13 7.19 6.17
C PHE A 31 4.95 8.34 6.73
N ASN A 32 4.66 9.58 6.32
CA ASN A 32 5.28 10.73 6.97
C ASN A 32 4.81 10.86 8.42
N SER A 33 3.56 10.52 8.67
CA SER A 33 3.01 10.60 10.02
C SER A 33 3.25 9.34 10.84
N TYR A 34 3.31 8.19 10.18
CA TYR A 34 3.43 6.89 10.85
C TYR A 34 4.54 6.07 10.19
N PRO A 35 5.79 6.50 10.33
CA PRO A 35 6.88 5.88 9.58
C PRO A 35 7.15 4.43 9.94
N ASN A 36 6.71 3.99 11.11
CA ASN A 36 6.97 2.62 11.53
C ASN A 36 5.78 1.68 11.37
N GLN A 37 4.67 2.22 10.86
CA GLN A 37 3.50 1.40 10.63
C GLN A 37 3.69 0.56 9.38
N LYS A 38 3.42 -0.73 9.48
CA LYS A 38 3.54 -1.63 8.35
C LYS A 38 2.22 -1.72 7.61
N ILE A 39 2.29 -1.68 6.28
CA ILE A 39 1.13 -1.83 5.43
C ILE A 39 1.36 -3.03 4.51
N ILE A 40 0.34 -3.86 4.37
CA ILE A 40 0.29 -4.90 3.35
C ILE A 40 -0.69 -4.42 2.29
N PHE A 41 -0.19 -4.20 1.08
CA PHE A 41 -0.99 -3.65 0.00
C PHE A 41 -1.20 -4.73 -1.06
N VAL A 42 -2.44 -5.11 -1.27
CA VAL A 42 -2.81 -6.15 -2.23
C VAL A 42 -3.43 -5.50 -3.44
N SER A 43 -2.88 -5.77 -4.60
CA SER A 43 -3.36 -5.14 -5.82
C SER A 43 -2.93 -5.96 -7.02
N ARG A 44 -3.18 -5.41 -8.20
CA ARG A 44 -2.81 -6.10 -9.43
C ARG A 44 -1.30 -6.04 -9.64
N PRO A 45 -0.73 -7.08 -10.27
CA PRO A 45 0.73 -7.15 -10.41
C PRO A 45 1.34 -5.94 -11.11
N TYR A 46 0.67 -5.40 -12.12
CA TYR A 46 1.25 -4.29 -12.88
C TYR A 46 1.38 -3.01 -12.05
N ALA A 47 0.76 -2.95 -10.88
CA ALA A 47 0.87 -1.77 -10.03
C ALA A 47 2.09 -1.81 -9.10
N SER A 48 2.80 -2.93 -9.05
CA SER A 48 3.90 -3.12 -8.12
C SER A 48 4.95 -2.00 -8.18
N PRO A 49 5.38 -1.52 -9.36
CA PRO A 49 6.42 -0.48 -9.38
C PRO A 49 6.02 0.81 -8.70
N LEU A 50 4.72 1.08 -8.56
CA LEU A 50 4.25 2.31 -7.94
C LEU A 50 4.56 2.37 -6.45
N PHE A 51 4.82 1.22 -5.83
CA PHE A 51 4.92 1.13 -4.36
C PHE A 51 6.34 0.81 -3.89
N GLU A 52 7.31 0.79 -4.78
CA GLU A 52 8.66 0.38 -4.44
C GLU A 52 9.38 1.37 -3.53
N GLU A 53 8.91 2.61 -3.48
CA GLU A 53 9.55 3.62 -2.65
C GLU A 53 9.25 3.44 -1.16
N PHE A 54 8.28 2.60 -0.81
CA PHE A 54 7.82 2.50 0.58
C PHE A 54 8.46 1.31 1.27
N ASP A 55 9.35 1.58 2.24
CA ASP A 55 10.08 0.52 2.94
C ASP A 55 9.19 -0.34 3.81
N ASN A 56 8.15 0.26 4.41
CA ASN A 56 7.28 -0.46 5.32
C ASN A 56 5.99 -0.93 4.67
N LEU A 57 6.01 -1.02 3.34
CA LEU A 57 4.87 -1.54 2.60
C LEU A 57 5.28 -2.84 1.92
N GLU A 58 4.52 -3.88 2.17
CA GLU A 58 4.67 -5.14 1.46
C GLU A 58 3.61 -5.22 0.39
N PHE A 59 4.03 -5.35 -0.87
CA PHE A 59 3.09 -5.45 -1.97
C PHE A 59 2.83 -6.92 -2.29
N ILE A 60 1.57 -7.30 -2.31
CA ILE A 60 1.18 -8.66 -2.66
C ILE A 60 0.41 -8.60 -3.97
N PRO A 61 0.99 -9.10 -5.05
CA PRO A 61 0.32 -9.11 -6.34
C PRO A 61 -0.71 -10.22 -6.41
N ILE A 62 -1.91 -9.87 -6.82
CA ILE A 62 -2.97 -10.85 -7.06
C ILE A 62 -3.46 -10.64 -8.48
N ASP A 63 -3.40 -11.66 -9.27
CA ASP A 63 -3.87 -11.61 -10.65
C ASP A 63 -5.32 -12.09 -10.68
N LEU A 64 -6.22 -11.13 -10.79
CA LEU A 64 -7.65 -11.44 -10.88
C LEU A 64 -7.97 -11.79 -12.32
N ASN A 65 -7.78 -13.01 -12.64
CA ASN A 65 -7.99 -13.47 -13.99
C ASN A 65 -9.41 -14.01 -14.11
N ILE A 66 -10.35 -13.11 -14.25
CA ILE A 66 -11.76 -13.48 -14.30
C ILE A 66 -12.30 -13.36 -15.70
#